data_71b6f01cd9c2af9fcdbc68aed7512267
#
_entry.id   71b6f01cd9c2af9fcdbc68aed7512267
#
_cell.length_a   1.000
_cell.length_b   1.000
_cell.length_c   1.000
_cell.angle_alpha   90.00
_cell.angle_beta   90.00
_cell.angle_gamma   90.00
#
_symmetry.space_group_name_H-M   'P 1'
#
loop_
_entity.id
_entity.type
_entity.pdbx_description
1 polymer ?
#
loop_
_entity_poly.entity_id
_entity_poly.type
_entity_poly.pdbx_seq_one_letter_code
_entity_poly.pdbx_strand_id
1 'polypeptide(L)'
;NGLSVQVSAPVDHSLAFEPGSHGARRRVVPCDKGVLHWTAGEGDGPRVHRVLAGRDLSIHFTIDREGVIWQYADPGVVACAHAGRSMNACSWGVEVVDYGMAATVPAKGAARERYTCTIHGKERLVADYLPAQYEAVYALCDAVHGALGIPRQVWCSEPHGLVRWPQLSKFRGLVGHFHISPRKTDPGTRPLEFMAARWMGRE
;
A
#
# COMPACT_ATOMS: atom_id res chain seq x y z
N ASN A 1 7.19 -22.13 7.84
CA ASN A 1 7.08 -21.01 8.82
C ASN A 1 6.98 -19.73 8.00
N GLY A 2 5.76 -19.22 7.86
CA GLY A 2 5.51 -17.98 7.14
C GLY A 2 5.75 -16.74 8.00
N LEU A 3 5.95 -15.58 7.36
CA LEU A 3 6.03 -14.29 8.03
C LEU A 3 4.63 -13.90 8.53
N SER A 4 4.42 -13.97 9.83
CA SER A 4 3.28 -13.34 10.51
C SER A 4 3.74 -12.02 11.09
N VAL A 5 3.10 -10.93 10.68
CA VAL A 5 3.44 -9.60 11.19
C VAL A 5 2.88 -9.44 12.59
N GLN A 6 3.76 -9.14 13.54
CA GLN A 6 3.36 -8.73 14.89
C GLN A 6 3.67 -7.24 15.06
N VAL A 7 2.64 -6.46 15.24
CA VAL A 7 2.70 -5.01 15.43
C VAL A 7 1.77 -4.61 16.57
N SER A 8 1.89 -3.37 17.05
CA SER A 8 1.00 -2.83 18.08
C SER A 8 -0.46 -2.65 17.63
N ALA A 9 -0.72 -2.63 16.33
CA ALA A 9 -2.07 -2.58 15.77
C ALA A 9 -2.71 -3.99 15.72
N PRO A 10 -4.05 -4.12 15.79
CA PRO A 10 -4.73 -5.40 15.62
C PRO A 10 -4.45 -5.98 14.23
N VAL A 11 -4.10 -7.28 14.17
CA VAL A 11 -3.85 -7.99 12.91
C VAL A 11 -4.79 -9.18 12.81
N ASP A 12 -5.51 -9.29 11.68
CA ASP A 12 -6.40 -10.41 11.37
C ASP A 12 -5.80 -11.26 10.24
N HIS A 13 -5.77 -12.57 10.42
CA HIS A 13 -5.22 -13.56 9.49
C HIS A 13 -6.29 -14.56 9.00
N SER A 14 -7.57 -14.26 9.18
CA SER A 14 -8.67 -15.20 8.89
C SER A 14 -8.89 -15.45 7.40
N LEU A 15 -8.35 -14.60 6.52
CA LEU A 15 -8.49 -14.68 5.07
C LEU A 15 -7.12 -14.83 4.40
N ALA A 16 -7.08 -15.52 3.26
CA ALA A 16 -5.81 -15.76 2.56
C ALA A 16 -5.93 -15.65 1.04
N PHE A 17 -4.82 -15.21 0.42
CA PHE A 17 -4.53 -15.40 -1.00
C PHE A 17 -3.40 -16.42 -1.15
N GLU A 18 -3.76 -17.63 -1.53
CA GLU A 18 -2.81 -18.71 -1.73
C GLU A 18 -2.11 -18.63 -3.10
N PRO A 19 -0.86 -19.09 -3.23
CA PRO A 19 -0.21 -19.23 -4.53
C PRO A 19 -1.04 -20.09 -5.48
N GLY A 20 -1.31 -19.55 -6.68
CA GLY A 20 -2.16 -20.18 -7.68
C GLY A 20 -3.61 -19.66 -7.70
N SER A 21 -4.00 -18.80 -6.76
CA SER A 21 -5.32 -18.16 -6.72
C SER A 21 -5.21 -16.65 -6.99
N HIS A 22 -6.22 -16.08 -7.64
CA HIS A 22 -6.40 -14.63 -7.81
C HIS A 22 -5.11 -13.89 -8.24
N GLY A 23 -4.40 -14.45 -9.23
CA GLY A 23 -3.14 -13.90 -9.73
C GLY A 23 -1.95 -14.00 -8.77
N ALA A 24 -2.15 -14.48 -7.54
CA ALA A 24 -1.08 -14.72 -6.58
C ALA A 24 -0.20 -15.91 -7.01
N ARG A 25 1.10 -15.81 -6.80
CA ARG A 25 2.08 -16.82 -7.21
C ARG A 25 3.13 -17.04 -6.13
N ARG A 26 3.77 -18.22 -6.15
CA ARG A 26 4.94 -18.42 -5.31
C ARG A 26 6.04 -17.43 -5.72
N ARG A 27 6.62 -16.76 -4.74
CA ARG A 27 7.71 -15.80 -4.94
C ARG A 27 8.99 -16.53 -5.33
N VAL A 28 9.67 -16.03 -6.37
CA VAL A 28 10.93 -16.60 -6.88
C VAL A 28 12.09 -15.63 -6.82
N VAL A 29 11.81 -14.34 -6.55
CA VAL A 29 12.84 -13.31 -6.32
C VAL A 29 12.59 -12.64 -4.97
N PRO A 30 13.62 -12.15 -4.29
CA PRO A 30 13.45 -11.46 -3.01
C PRO A 30 12.48 -10.28 -3.12
N CYS A 31 11.66 -10.10 -2.07
CA CYS A 31 10.86 -8.91 -1.90
C CYS A 31 11.76 -7.78 -1.40
N ASP A 32 11.84 -6.69 -2.13
CA ASP A 32 12.78 -5.61 -1.84
C ASP A 32 12.11 -4.22 -1.77
N LYS A 33 10.79 -4.15 -1.97
CA LYS A 33 10.03 -2.89 -1.88
C LYS A 33 8.59 -3.08 -1.47
N GLY A 34 8.03 -2.05 -0.83
CA GLY A 34 6.61 -1.92 -0.52
C GLY A 34 5.90 -0.99 -1.48
N VAL A 35 4.63 -1.27 -1.76
CA VAL A 35 3.75 -0.41 -2.56
C VAL A 35 2.51 -0.05 -1.75
N LEU A 36 2.30 1.26 -1.55
CA LEU A 36 1.07 1.77 -0.96
C LEU A 36 0.00 2.00 -2.03
N HIS A 37 -1.21 1.56 -1.71
CA HIS A 37 -2.41 1.77 -2.49
C HIS A 37 -3.53 2.36 -1.64
N TRP A 38 -4.60 2.84 -2.27
CA TRP A 38 -5.91 3.02 -1.66
C TRP A 38 -6.97 2.21 -2.40
N THR A 39 -8.02 1.79 -1.69
CA THR A 39 -9.09 0.99 -2.28
C THR A 39 -9.99 1.75 -3.25
N ALA A 40 -9.97 3.08 -3.22
CA ALA A 40 -10.94 3.96 -3.89
C ALA A 40 -12.40 3.65 -3.49
N GLY A 41 -12.65 3.30 -2.23
CA GLY A 41 -13.96 2.95 -1.71
C GLY A 41 -13.96 2.65 -0.23
N GLU A 42 -15.13 2.29 0.27
CA GLU A 42 -15.35 1.88 1.65
C GLU A 42 -15.28 0.36 1.83
N GLY A 43 -15.12 -0.07 3.07
CA GLY A 43 -15.22 -1.46 3.49
C GLY A 43 -14.26 -1.81 4.61
N ASP A 44 -14.17 -3.09 4.83
CA ASP A 44 -13.27 -3.76 5.76
C ASP A 44 -12.38 -4.75 4.99
N GLY A 45 -11.51 -5.45 5.68
CA GLY A 45 -10.66 -6.48 5.08
C GLY A 45 -11.45 -7.51 4.28
N PRO A 46 -12.51 -8.15 4.84
CA PRO A 46 -13.33 -9.13 4.11
C PRO A 46 -13.92 -8.61 2.81
N ARG A 47 -14.37 -7.36 2.77
CA ARG A 47 -14.89 -6.74 1.56
C ARG A 47 -13.80 -6.50 0.52
N VAL A 48 -12.66 -5.95 0.94
CA VAL A 48 -11.51 -5.72 0.04
C VAL A 48 -11.03 -7.04 -0.55
N HIS A 49 -10.84 -8.07 0.26
CA HIS A 49 -10.46 -9.41 -0.19
C HIS A 49 -11.41 -9.93 -1.27
N ARG A 50 -12.72 -9.87 -1.03
CA ARG A 50 -13.76 -10.34 -1.97
C ARG A 50 -13.75 -9.55 -3.28
N VAL A 51 -13.60 -8.22 -3.21
CA VAL A 51 -13.53 -7.36 -4.40
C VAL A 51 -12.30 -7.68 -5.25
N LEU A 52 -11.14 -7.85 -4.62
CA LEU A 52 -9.91 -8.20 -5.32
C LEU A 52 -9.99 -9.60 -5.93
N ALA A 53 -10.48 -10.58 -5.17
CA ALA A 53 -10.70 -11.95 -5.65
C ALA A 53 -11.62 -11.99 -6.88
N GLY A 54 -12.73 -11.24 -6.83
CA GLY A 54 -13.66 -11.14 -7.96
C GLY A 54 -13.09 -10.49 -9.22
N ARG A 55 -11.93 -9.82 -9.11
CA ARG A 55 -11.18 -9.19 -10.22
C ARG A 55 -9.92 -9.96 -10.61
N ASP A 56 -9.73 -11.15 -10.08
CA ASP A 56 -8.48 -11.94 -10.20
C ASP A 56 -7.22 -11.15 -9.78
N LEU A 57 -7.35 -10.35 -8.72
CA LEU A 57 -6.30 -9.58 -8.09
C LEU A 57 -6.06 -10.06 -6.66
N SER A 58 -4.88 -9.79 -6.14
CA SER A 58 -4.50 -10.11 -4.77
C SER A 58 -3.59 -9.03 -4.19
N ILE A 59 -3.58 -8.92 -2.86
CA ILE A 59 -2.74 -8.00 -2.09
C ILE A 59 -2.22 -8.71 -0.85
N HIS A 60 -1.15 -8.24 -0.22
CA HIS A 60 -0.63 -8.85 0.99
C HIS A 60 -1.39 -8.39 2.22
N PHE A 61 -1.73 -7.10 2.27
CA PHE A 61 -2.37 -6.49 3.42
C PHE A 61 -3.48 -5.52 3.01
N THR A 62 -4.43 -5.34 3.91
CA THR A 62 -5.35 -4.20 3.90
C THR A 62 -5.31 -3.53 5.27
N ILE A 63 -5.45 -2.22 5.31
CA ILE A 63 -5.68 -1.44 6.53
C ILE A 63 -7.06 -0.81 6.41
N ASP A 64 -7.96 -1.15 7.32
CA ASP A 64 -9.30 -0.56 7.33
C ASP A 64 -9.32 0.83 7.98
N ARG A 65 -10.50 1.41 8.14
CA ARG A 65 -10.65 2.78 8.66
C ARG A 65 -10.31 2.91 10.13
N GLU A 66 -10.48 1.83 10.88
CA GLU A 66 -10.19 1.72 12.30
C GLU A 66 -8.70 1.44 12.56
N GLY A 67 -7.90 1.23 11.50
CA GLY A 67 -6.48 0.88 11.59
C GLY A 67 -6.23 -0.61 11.80
N VAL A 68 -7.26 -1.47 11.68
CA VAL A 68 -7.06 -2.92 11.74
C VAL A 68 -6.32 -3.38 10.48
N ILE A 69 -5.28 -4.15 10.68
CA ILE A 69 -4.46 -4.73 9.61
C ILE A 69 -4.97 -6.14 9.29
N TRP A 70 -5.32 -6.36 8.04
CA TRP A 70 -5.69 -7.67 7.50
C TRP A 70 -4.52 -8.21 6.69
N GLN A 71 -3.94 -9.33 7.10
CA GLN A 71 -2.88 -10.01 6.38
C GLN A 71 -3.45 -11.18 5.59
N TYR A 72 -3.35 -11.16 4.26
CA TYR A 72 -3.86 -12.22 3.36
C TYR A 72 -2.75 -13.10 2.79
N ALA A 73 -1.52 -12.63 2.75
CA ALA A 73 -0.42 -13.39 2.20
C ALA A 73 0.90 -13.03 2.89
N ASP A 74 1.81 -14.00 2.96
CA ASP A 74 3.17 -13.78 3.43
C ASP A 74 3.99 -13.07 2.33
N PRO A 75 4.47 -11.84 2.54
CA PRO A 75 5.24 -11.11 1.54
C PRO A 75 6.60 -11.72 1.21
N GLY A 76 7.13 -12.60 2.04
CA GLY A 76 8.36 -13.34 1.77
C GLY A 76 8.13 -14.56 0.86
N VAL A 77 6.91 -15.07 0.79
CA VAL A 77 6.57 -16.33 0.10
C VAL A 77 5.70 -16.11 -1.13
N VAL A 78 4.77 -15.16 -1.06
CA VAL A 78 3.78 -14.91 -2.10
C VAL A 78 4.09 -13.63 -2.85
N ALA A 79 3.92 -13.64 -4.16
CA ALA A 79 3.91 -12.47 -5.03
C ALA A 79 2.46 -12.21 -5.46
N CYS A 80 1.84 -11.20 -4.86
CA CYS A 80 0.45 -10.82 -5.13
C CYS A 80 0.31 -9.99 -6.41
N ALA A 81 -0.88 -10.03 -7.02
CA ALA A 81 -1.19 -9.31 -8.27
C ALA A 81 -1.78 -7.93 -7.96
N HIS A 82 -0.95 -6.91 -7.71
CA HIS A 82 -1.38 -5.57 -7.27
C HIS A 82 -0.78 -4.38 -8.05
N ALA A 83 0.41 -4.54 -8.66
CA ALA A 83 1.17 -3.41 -9.21
C ALA A 83 1.81 -3.67 -10.58
N GLY A 84 1.30 -4.70 -11.30
CA GLY A 84 1.83 -5.14 -12.58
C GLY A 84 2.98 -6.14 -12.45
N ARG A 85 3.17 -6.95 -13.49
CA ARG A 85 3.97 -8.18 -13.45
C ARG A 85 5.38 -8.00 -12.84
N SER A 86 6.11 -6.98 -13.29
CA SER A 86 7.49 -6.75 -12.85
C SER A 86 7.55 -6.33 -11.37
N MET A 87 6.64 -5.46 -10.95
CA MET A 87 6.55 -5.03 -9.54
C MET A 87 6.02 -6.13 -8.63
N ASN A 88 5.00 -6.87 -9.06
CA ASN A 88 4.45 -7.99 -8.27
C ASN A 88 5.54 -9.00 -7.88
N ALA A 89 6.50 -9.23 -8.77
CA ALA A 89 7.58 -10.19 -8.53
C ALA A 89 8.50 -9.79 -7.36
N CYS A 90 8.74 -8.50 -7.13
CA CYS A 90 9.72 -7.99 -6.17
C CYS A 90 9.14 -7.08 -5.09
N SER A 91 7.82 -6.93 -5.01
CA SER A 91 7.19 -6.07 -4.01
C SER A 91 6.13 -6.78 -3.17
N TRP A 92 5.87 -6.21 -2.01
CA TRP A 92 4.64 -6.43 -1.26
C TRP A 92 3.74 -5.21 -1.41
N GLY A 93 2.46 -5.36 -1.14
CA GLY A 93 1.50 -4.26 -1.25
C GLY A 93 0.51 -4.21 -0.11
N VAL A 94 0.02 -3.02 0.19
CA VAL A 94 -1.06 -2.76 1.14
C VAL A 94 -2.11 -1.83 0.53
N GLU A 95 -3.36 -2.22 0.64
CA GLU A 95 -4.54 -1.39 0.33
C GLU A 95 -5.02 -0.69 1.59
N VAL A 96 -4.99 0.64 1.62
CA VAL A 96 -5.60 1.41 2.70
C VAL A 96 -7.03 1.76 2.29
N VAL A 97 -7.99 1.42 3.15
CA VAL A 97 -9.42 1.68 2.87
C VAL A 97 -9.69 3.18 2.90
N ASP A 98 -9.74 3.76 1.73
CA ASP A 98 -9.98 5.18 1.52
C ASP A 98 -10.66 5.45 0.18
N TYR A 99 -11.39 6.57 0.09
CA TYR A 99 -12.00 7.01 -1.15
C TYR A 99 -10.99 7.49 -2.19
N GLY A 100 -9.81 7.90 -1.75
CA GLY A 100 -8.76 8.45 -2.59
C GLY A 100 -9.08 9.84 -3.10
N MET A 101 -9.66 9.95 -4.29
CA MET A 101 -10.03 11.26 -4.83
C MET A 101 -11.20 11.88 -4.05
N ALA A 102 -11.07 13.14 -3.64
CA ALA A 102 -12.08 13.83 -2.84
C ALA A 102 -13.46 13.89 -3.51
N ALA A 103 -13.51 13.86 -4.83
CA ALA A 103 -14.75 13.82 -5.60
C ALA A 103 -15.55 12.51 -5.42
N THR A 104 -14.91 11.44 -4.97
CA THR A 104 -15.56 10.14 -4.72
C THR A 104 -16.06 9.98 -3.29
N VAL A 105 -15.76 10.92 -2.40
CA VAL A 105 -16.27 10.92 -1.02
C VAL A 105 -17.78 11.18 -1.03
N PRO A 106 -18.61 10.25 -0.53
CA PRO A 106 -20.06 10.46 -0.47
C PRO A 106 -20.41 11.70 0.37
N ALA A 107 -21.49 12.40 0.02
CA ALA A 107 -21.97 13.59 0.77
C ALA A 107 -22.30 13.26 2.23
N LYS A 108 -22.69 12.02 2.53
CA LYS A 108 -22.96 11.49 3.87
C LYS A 108 -21.77 10.74 4.49
N GLY A 109 -20.62 10.71 3.82
CA GLY A 109 -19.40 10.11 4.35
C GLY A 109 -18.92 10.85 5.59
N ALA A 110 -18.22 10.14 6.49
CA ALA A 110 -17.56 10.77 7.63
C ALA A 110 -16.70 11.94 7.14
N ALA A 111 -16.72 13.04 7.87
CA ALA A 111 -15.90 14.21 7.57
C ALA A 111 -14.44 13.76 7.43
N ARG A 112 -13.93 13.83 6.21
CA ARG A 112 -12.54 13.54 5.88
C ARG A 112 -11.84 14.85 5.63
N GLU A 113 -10.67 15.01 6.19
CA GLU A 113 -9.76 16.04 5.73
C GLU A 113 -9.45 15.84 4.26
N ARG A 114 -9.12 16.92 3.58
CA ARG A 114 -8.75 16.91 2.16
C ARG A 114 -7.51 17.73 1.98
N TYR A 115 -6.67 17.31 1.09
CA TYR A 115 -5.47 18.06 0.73
C TYR A 115 -5.26 18.05 -0.79
N THR A 116 -4.57 19.06 -1.26
CA THR A 116 -4.17 19.19 -2.66
C THR A 116 -2.73 18.70 -2.81
N CYS A 117 -2.48 17.90 -3.82
CA CYS A 117 -1.14 17.47 -4.22
C CYS A 117 -1.00 17.44 -5.74
N THR A 118 0.22 17.53 -6.24
CA THR A 118 0.51 17.43 -7.66
C THR A 118 1.07 16.04 -7.97
N ILE A 119 0.36 15.27 -8.81
CA ILE A 119 0.80 13.96 -9.28
C ILE A 119 0.73 13.92 -10.80
N HIS A 120 1.80 13.49 -11.46
CA HIS A 120 1.94 13.49 -12.93
C HIS A 120 1.71 14.89 -13.54
N GLY A 121 2.18 15.94 -12.85
CA GLY A 121 2.01 17.34 -13.30
C GLY A 121 0.56 17.85 -13.24
N LYS A 122 -0.33 17.16 -12.54
CA LYS A 122 -1.74 17.56 -12.38
C LYS A 122 -2.09 17.71 -10.91
N GLU A 123 -2.72 18.81 -10.60
CA GLU A 123 -3.29 19.03 -9.27
C GLU A 123 -4.42 18.05 -8.98
N ARG A 124 -4.44 17.51 -7.75
CA ARG A 124 -5.40 16.52 -7.28
C ARG A 124 -5.89 16.92 -5.90
N LEU A 125 -7.19 16.98 -5.71
CA LEU A 125 -7.80 17.08 -4.38
C LEU A 125 -8.08 15.65 -3.88
N VAL A 126 -7.42 15.28 -2.78
CA VAL A 126 -7.38 13.92 -2.24
C VAL A 126 -8.02 13.91 -0.85
N ALA A 127 -8.76 12.87 -0.54
CA ALA A 127 -9.18 12.57 0.84
C ALA A 127 -7.97 12.11 1.64
N ASP A 128 -7.86 12.55 2.89
CA ASP A 128 -6.74 12.18 3.74
C ASP A 128 -7.04 10.90 4.53
N TYR A 129 -5.99 10.18 4.91
CA TYR A 129 -6.14 9.03 5.80
C TYR A 129 -6.52 9.48 7.21
N LEU A 130 -7.19 8.60 7.94
CA LEU A 130 -7.46 8.81 9.35
C LEU A 130 -6.18 8.62 10.18
N PRO A 131 -6.06 9.26 11.35
CA PRO A 131 -4.90 9.08 12.22
C PRO A 131 -4.58 7.61 12.52
N ALA A 132 -5.60 6.79 12.81
CA ALA A 132 -5.42 5.36 13.05
C ALA A 132 -4.84 4.61 11.84
N GLN A 133 -5.19 5.02 10.61
CA GLN A 133 -4.64 4.45 9.40
C GLN A 133 -3.17 4.82 9.20
N TYR A 134 -2.78 6.05 9.50
CA TYR A 134 -1.38 6.49 9.46
C TYR A 134 -0.49 5.68 10.40
N GLU A 135 -0.94 5.51 11.66
CA GLU A 135 -0.19 4.72 12.65
C GLU A 135 -0.11 3.24 12.24
N ALA A 136 -1.19 2.67 11.69
CA ALA A 136 -1.19 1.30 11.18
C ALA A 136 -0.28 1.13 9.95
N VAL A 137 -0.27 2.10 9.03
CA VAL A 137 0.66 2.11 7.88
C VAL A 137 2.10 2.12 8.36
N TYR A 138 2.43 2.98 9.32
CA TYR A 138 3.78 3.05 9.88
C TYR A 138 4.17 1.72 10.54
N ALA A 139 3.36 1.22 11.45
CA ALA A 139 3.62 -0.03 12.18
C ALA A 139 3.81 -1.22 11.22
N LEU A 140 2.93 -1.35 10.23
CA LEU A 140 3.02 -2.40 9.21
C LEU A 140 4.29 -2.29 8.37
N CYS A 141 4.54 -1.10 7.81
CA CYS A 141 5.71 -0.89 6.95
C CYS A 141 7.01 -1.11 7.71
N ASP A 142 7.10 -0.64 8.95
CA ASP A 142 8.29 -0.80 9.79
C ASP A 142 8.57 -2.28 10.08
N ALA A 143 7.52 -3.03 10.46
CA ALA A 143 7.62 -4.46 10.75
C ALA A 143 8.00 -5.29 9.52
N VAL A 144 7.33 -5.07 8.37
CA VAL A 144 7.61 -5.83 7.13
C VAL A 144 9.00 -5.50 6.60
N HIS A 145 9.40 -4.22 6.60
CA HIS A 145 10.73 -3.81 6.17
C HIS A 145 11.82 -4.39 7.08
N GLY A 146 11.60 -4.37 8.39
CA GLY A 146 12.51 -5.00 9.35
C GLY A 146 12.67 -6.50 9.13
N ALA A 147 11.56 -7.23 8.99
CA ALA A 147 11.55 -8.67 8.82
C ALA A 147 12.16 -9.14 7.49
N LEU A 148 11.99 -8.37 6.40
CA LEU A 148 12.50 -8.71 5.08
C LEU A 148 13.87 -8.06 4.75
N GLY A 149 14.44 -7.27 5.66
CA GLY A 149 15.68 -6.54 5.44
C GLY A 149 15.56 -5.49 4.32
N ILE A 150 14.38 -4.89 4.17
CA ILE A 150 14.14 -3.80 3.21
C ILE A 150 14.55 -2.49 3.88
N PRO A 151 15.35 -1.63 3.24
CA PRO A 151 15.71 -0.34 3.81
C PRO A 151 14.48 0.53 4.15
N ARG A 152 14.54 1.21 5.30
CA ARG A 152 13.54 2.17 5.75
C ARG A 152 13.71 3.49 5.00
N GLN A 153 13.37 3.50 3.74
CA GLN A 153 13.42 4.68 2.88
C GLN A 153 12.21 4.75 1.97
N VAL A 154 11.81 5.95 1.60
CA VAL A 154 10.64 6.25 0.77
C VAL A 154 11.10 6.92 -0.51
N TRP A 155 10.53 6.54 -1.64
CA TRP A 155 10.66 7.35 -2.85
C TRP A 155 9.77 8.58 -2.72
N CYS A 156 10.36 9.70 -2.39
CA CYS A 156 9.64 10.94 -2.07
C CYS A 156 10.26 12.16 -2.81
N SER A 157 10.79 11.92 -4.01
CA SER A 157 11.40 13.00 -4.82
C SER A 157 10.37 13.72 -5.67
N GLU A 158 10.48 15.04 -5.68
CA GLU A 158 9.75 15.89 -6.64
C GLU A 158 10.39 15.84 -8.04
N PRO A 159 9.61 15.98 -9.12
CA PRO A 159 8.14 16.01 -9.12
C PRO A 159 7.53 14.62 -8.89
N HIS A 160 6.43 14.55 -8.12
CA HIS A 160 5.72 13.30 -7.89
C HIS A 160 5.11 12.75 -9.19
N GLY A 161 5.51 11.56 -9.56
CA GLY A 161 5.04 10.95 -10.79
C GLY A 161 5.71 9.64 -11.13
N LEU A 162 5.58 9.25 -12.38
CA LEU A 162 6.13 7.99 -12.88
C LEU A 162 7.66 7.94 -12.74
N VAL A 163 8.15 6.89 -12.10
CA VAL A 163 9.58 6.60 -12.01
C VAL A 163 9.96 5.63 -13.13
N ARG A 164 11.03 5.93 -13.86
CA ARG A 164 11.51 5.05 -14.94
C ARG A 164 11.97 3.71 -14.38
N TRP A 165 11.63 2.62 -15.07
CA TRP A 165 11.94 1.27 -14.63
C TRP A 165 13.42 1.04 -14.24
N PRO A 166 14.43 1.51 -14.97
CA PRO A 166 15.83 1.34 -14.56
C PRO A 166 16.19 1.95 -13.20
N GLN A 167 15.47 2.99 -12.77
CA GLN A 167 15.62 3.60 -11.44
C GLN A 167 14.80 2.82 -10.41
N LEU A 168 13.53 2.57 -10.73
CA LEU A 168 12.59 1.88 -9.85
C LEU A 168 13.04 0.44 -9.53
N SER A 169 13.61 -0.27 -10.52
CA SER A 169 14.11 -1.63 -10.32
C SER A 169 15.30 -1.72 -9.37
N LYS A 170 16.10 -0.67 -9.25
CA LYS A 170 17.25 -0.59 -8.34
C LYS A 170 16.88 -0.06 -6.96
N PHE A 171 15.74 0.60 -6.83
CA PHE A 171 15.28 1.14 -5.56
C PHE A 171 14.81 0.01 -4.65
N ARG A 172 15.17 0.11 -3.38
CA ARG A 172 14.70 -0.76 -2.30
C ARG A 172 14.05 0.12 -1.24
N GLY A 173 12.79 -0.11 -0.90
CA GLY A 173 12.07 0.76 0.03
C GLY A 173 10.60 0.89 -0.30
N LEU A 174 9.95 1.95 0.14
CA LEU A 174 8.53 2.20 -0.01
C LEU A 174 8.25 3.14 -1.19
N VAL A 175 7.26 2.79 -2.01
CA VAL A 175 6.79 3.59 -3.16
C VAL A 175 5.27 3.70 -3.17
N GLY A 176 4.72 4.72 -3.82
CA GLY A 176 3.30 4.77 -4.17
C GLY A 176 3.03 4.14 -5.53
N HIS A 177 1.80 3.71 -5.77
CA HIS A 177 1.40 3.13 -7.04
C HIS A 177 1.54 4.12 -8.22
N PHE A 178 1.41 5.42 -7.97
CA PHE A 178 1.63 6.45 -9.00
C PHE A 178 3.09 6.51 -9.52
N HIS A 179 4.06 6.02 -8.73
CA HIS A 179 5.44 5.87 -9.21
C HIS A 179 5.60 4.77 -10.26
N ILE A 180 4.66 3.83 -10.30
CA ILE A 180 4.70 2.61 -11.13
C ILE A 180 3.89 2.79 -12.41
N SER A 181 2.78 3.53 -12.34
CA SER A 181 1.84 3.68 -13.45
C SER A 181 1.35 5.12 -13.60
N PRO A 182 1.42 5.69 -14.84
CA PRO A 182 0.96 7.06 -15.09
C PRO A 182 -0.57 7.21 -15.00
N ARG A 183 -1.31 6.10 -14.89
CA ARG A 183 -2.75 6.08 -14.75
C ARG A 183 -3.22 6.03 -13.29
N LYS A 184 -2.28 6.00 -12.35
CA LYS A 184 -2.54 5.84 -10.92
C LYS A 184 -2.20 7.11 -10.16
N THR A 185 -2.94 7.36 -9.09
CA THR A 185 -2.76 8.50 -8.18
C THR A 185 -2.60 8.07 -6.73
N ASP A 186 -2.86 6.80 -6.45
CA ASP A 186 -2.73 6.20 -5.12
C ASP A 186 -1.26 6.06 -4.70
N PRO A 187 -0.95 6.29 -3.43
CA PRO A 187 -1.82 6.63 -2.29
C PRO A 187 -2.01 8.15 -2.05
N GLY A 188 -1.71 9.02 -2.99
CA GLY A 188 -1.49 10.43 -2.76
C GLY A 188 -0.05 10.69 -2.26
N THR A 189 0.29 11.94 -1.91
CA THR A 189 1.66 12.26 -1.47
C THR A 189 1.85 12.19 0.04
N ARG A 190 0.86 12.68 0.82
CA ARG A 190 0.96 12.73 2.30
C ARG A 190 1.34 11.41 2.98
N PRO A 191 0.79 10.23 2.60
CA PRO A 191 1.21 8.99 3.25
C PRO A 191 2.69 8.66 3.05
N LEU A 192 3.25 9.01 1.90
CA LEU A 192 4.69 8.81 1.64
C LEU A 192 5.54 9.83 2.39
N GLU A 193 5.11 11.09 2.44
CA GLU A 193 5.74 12.17 3.21
C GLU A 193 5.76 11.84 4.70
N PHE A 194 4.63 11.37 5.24
CA PHE A 194 4.51 10.90 6.62
C PHE A 194 5.50 9.77 6.92
N MET A 195 5.53 8.75 6.05
CA MET A 195 6.47 7.62 6.22
C MET A 195 7.93 8.07 6.13
N ALA A 196 8.25 8.99 5.24
CA ALA A 196 9.60 9.54 5.11
C ALA A 196 10.01 10.32 6.38
N ALA A 197 9.13 11.15 6.94
CA ALA A 197 9.36 11.90 8.16
C ALA A 197 9.61 10.95 9.35
N ARG A 198 8.74 9.96 9.54
CA ARG A 198 8.85 8.96 10.65
C ARG A 198 10.15 8.16 10.57
N TRP A 199 10.52 7.68 9.38
CA TRP A 199 11.75 6.89 9.24
C TRP A 199 13.04 7.73 9.32
N MET A 200 12.95 9.04 9.07
CA MET A 200 14.08 9.96 9.25
C MET A 200 14.18 10.56 10.67
N GLY A 201 13.25 10.20 11.58
CA GLY A 201 13.19 10.76 12.93
C GLY A 201 12.86 12.26 12.96
N ARG A 202 12.14 12.75 11.96
CA ARG A 202 11.63 14.13 11.87
C ARG A 202 10.15 14.13 12.31
N GLU A 203 9.94 14.07 13.62
CA GLU A 203 8.62 14.32 14.24
C GLU A 203 8.45 15.80 14.58
#